data_24ba95599b0b740efb6c0b67510d452b
#
_entry.id   24ba95599b0b740efb6c0b67510d452b
#
_cell.length_a   1.000
_cell.length_b   1.000
_cell.length_c   1.000
_cell.angle_alpha   90.00
_cell.angle_beta   90.00
_cell.angle_gamma   90.00
#
_symmetry.space_group_name_H-M   'P 1'
#
loop_
_entity.id
_entity.type
_entity.pdbx_description
1 polymer ?
#
loop_
_entity_poly.entity_id
_entity_poly.type
_entity_poly.pdbx_seq_one_letter_code
_entity_poly.pdbx_strand_id
1 'polypeptide(L)'
;NLDKNISVIASGDPSIYGIGKYLSNNIEHKHLNIVSGISSLQYIFSRIFVDMNDVYITSSHGKVPDFDYILSHKKVCMVTDSKIGPHEISREIQKRNLKKTVVVGENLSYENEKITIGKPEAILAVDKFDMNVVVILDEE
;
A
#
# COMPACT_ATOMS: atom_id res chain seq x y z
N ASN A 1 -4.51 30.38 16.70
CA ASN A 1 -3.48 31.40 16.51
C ASN A 1 -3.24 31.54 15.00
N LEU A 2 -4.01 32.44 14.35
CA LEU A 2 -4.05 32.60 12.89
C LEU A 2 -2.82 33.35 12.33
N ASP A 3 -1.91 33.78 13.20
CA ASP A 3 -0.76 34.59 12.82
C ASP A 3 0.56 33.76 12.66
N LYS A 4 0.48 32.45 12.70
CA LYS A 4 1.66 31.58 12.57
C LYS A 4 1.47 30.56 11.45
N ASN A 5 2.48 30.44 10.61
CA ASN A 5 2.59 29.33 9.69
C ASN A 5 2.96 28.06 10.47
N ILE A 6 2.13 27.03 10.34
CA ILE A 6 2.34 25.72 10.98
C ILE A 6 2.66 24.72 9.88
N SER A 7 3.77 24.00 10.01
CA SER A 7 4.13 22.91 9.11
C SER A 7 3.85 21.58 9.79
N VAL A 8 3.13 20.70 9.08
CA VAL A 8 2.89 19.31 9.50
C VAL A 8 3.71 18.40 8.59
N ILE A 9 4.62 17.63 9.18
CA ILE A 9 5.43 16.67 8.44
C ILE A 9 4.65 15.35 8.35
N ALA A 10 4.47 14.85 7.12
CA ALA A 10 3.81 13.58 6.85
C ALA A 10 4.81 12.59 6.24
N SER A 11 4.65 11.31 6.52
CA SER A 11 5.37 10.25 5.85
C SER A 11 4.75 9.98 4.48
N GLY A 12 5.59 9.85 3.45
CA GLY A 12 5.13 9.58 2.09
C GLY A 12 4.36 10.74 1.46
N ASP A 13 3.22 10.45 0.84
CA ASP A 13 2.31 11.46 0.30
C ASP A 13 1.12 11.68 1.24
N PRO A 14 0.86 12.92 1.69
CA PRO A 14 -0.23 13.23 2.60
C PRO A 14 -1.63 12.85 2.06
N SER A 15 -1.78 12.79 0.74
CA SER A 15 -3.05 12.53 0.06
C SER A 15 -3.33 11.03 -0.15
N ILE A 16 -2.33 10.16 0.03
CA ILE A 16 -2.46 8.71 -0.18
C ILE A 16 -2.45 7.99 1.17
N TYR A 17 -3.64 7.69 1.70
CA TYR A 17 -3.84 7.08 3.03
C TYR A 17 -3.10 7.82 4.16
N GLY A 18 -2.92 9.14 4.01
CA GLY A 18 -2.18 10.00 4.91
C GLY A 18 -3.06 11.02 5.64
N ILE A 19 -2.39 11.93 6.35
CA ILE A 19 -3.01 12.98 7.18
C ILE A 19 -3.79 14.03 6.35
N GLY A 20 -3.55 14.12 5.05
CA GLY A 20 -4.10 15.17 4.17
C GLY A 20 -5.63 15.22 4.22
N LYS A 21 -6.31 14.08 4.19
CA LYS A 21 -7.77 14.02 4.28
C LYS A 21 -8.28 14.58 5.61
N TYR A 22 -7.64 14.27 6.71
CA TYR A 22 -8.03 14.78 8.02
C TYR A 22 -7.87 16.31 8.07
N LEU A 23 -6.76 16.83 7.58
CA LEU A 23 -6.52 18.27 7.55
C LEU A 23 -7.50 19.00 6.63
N SER A 24 -7.77 18.46 5.43
CA SER A 24 -8.73 19.05 4.49
C SER A 24 -10.17 19.08 5.02
N ASN A 25 -10.53 18.14 5.88
CA ASN A 25 -11.87 18.12 6.49
C ASN A 25 -12.00 19.06 7.70
N ASN A 26 -10.90 19.53 8.28
CA ASN A 26 -10.90 20.31 9.53
C ASN A 26 -10.32 21.72 9.38
N ILE A 27 -9.71 22.05 8.24
CA ILE A 27 -9.09 23.34 7.97
C ILE A 27 -9.66 23.89 6.67
N GLU A 28 -10.05 25.17 6.65
CA GLU A 28 -10.49 25.82 5.42
C GLU A 28 -9.38 25.78 4.37
N HIS A 29 -9.70 25.37 3.14
CA HIS A 29 -8.73 25.16 2.07
C HIS A 29 -7.86 26.37 1.76
N LYS A 30 -8.38 27.59 1.95
CA LYS A 30 -7.60 28.84 1.77
C LYS A 30 -6.41 28.99 2.74
N HIS A 31 -6.41 28.22 3.85
CA HIS A 31 -5.34 28.19 4.86
C HIS A 31 -4.49 26.91 4.80
N LEU A 32 -4.73 26.05 3.81
CA LEU A 32 -4.07 24.77 3.70
C LEU A 32 -3.26 24.70 2.40
N ASN A 33 -1.99 24.31 2.52
CA ASN A 33 -1.15 23.95 1.39
C ASN A 33 -0.63 22.53 1.59
N ILE A 34 -1.03 21.59 0.72
CA ILE A 34 -0.58 20.20 0.77
C ILE A 34 0.48 20.00 -0.30
N VAL A 35 1.69 19.69 0.13
CA VAL A 35 2.80 19.36 -0.76
C VAL A 35 2.85 17.86 -0.94
N SER A 36 2.75 17.38 -2.18
CA SER A 36 2.84 15.97 -2.53
C SER A 36 4.22 15.42 -2.22
N GLY A 37 4.26 14.16 -1.80
CA GLY A 37 5.48 13.40 -1.58
C GLY A 37 5.50 12.11 -2.39
N ILE A 38 6.40 11.19 -2.07
CA ILE A 38 6.47 9.86 -2.67
C ILE A 38 5.92 8.86 -1.66
N SER A 39 4.75 8.29 -1.95
CA SER A 39 4.17 7.23 -1.14
C SER A 39 4.96 5.93 -1.27
N SER A 40 4.96 5.11 -0.21
CA SER A 40 5.47 3.73 -0.27
C SER A 40 4.82 2.91 -1.39
N LEU A 41 3.56 3.21 -1.74
CA LEU A 41 2.86 2.59 -2.87
C LEU A 41 3.47 2.95 -4.23
N GLN A 42 3.95 4.18 -4.40
CA GLN A 42 4.66 4.59 -5.62
C GLN A 42 6.09 4.04 -5.61
N TYR A 43 6.73 4.10 -4.46
CA TYR A 43 8.11 3.66 -4.31
C TYR A 43 8.28 2.17 -4.64
N ILE A 44 7.40 1.28 -4.17
CA ILE A 44 7.50 -0.16 -4.45
C ILE A 44 7.46 -0.45 -5.96
N PHE A 45 6.62 0.23 -6.74
CA PHE A 45 6.55 0.02 -8.19
C PHE A 45 7.86 0.36 -8.90
N SER A 46 8.55 1.42 -8.49
CA SER A 46 9.87 1.75 -9.03
C SER A 46 10.93 0.69 -8.66
N ARG A 47 10.81 0.09 -7.47
CA ARG A 47 11.74 -0.95 -7.01
C ARG A 47 11.57 -2.28 -7.75
N ILE A 48 10.37 -2.57 -8.23
CA ILE A 48 10.05 -3.81 -8.97
C ILE A 48 10.02 -3.62 -10.49
N PHE A 49 10.32 -2.41 -10.99
CA PHE A 49 10.33 -2.05 -12.40
C PHE A 49 9.00 -2.29 -13.13
N VAL A 50 7.88 -2.06 -12.44
CA VAL A 50 6.52 -2.14 -12.98
C VAL A 50 5.92 -0.74 -13.02
N ASP A 51 5.24 -0.39 -14.10
CA ASP A 51 4.49 0.87 -14.18
C ASP A 51 3.23 0.83 -13.31
N MET A 52 2.76 2.02 -12.90
CA MET A 52 1.56 2.18 -12.09
C MET A 52 0.28 2.43 -12.93
N ASN A 53 0.34 2.26 -14.25
CA ASN A 53 -0.86 2.44 -15.06
C ASN A 53 -1.89 1.36 -14.71
N ASP A 54 -3.16 1.75 -14.60
CA ASP A 54 -4.28 0.86 -14.29
C ASP A 54 -4.15 0.07 -12.97
N VAL A 55 -3.38 0.60 -12.02
CA VAL A 55 -3.26 0.02 -10.67
C VAL A 55 -4.49 0.33 -9.84
N TYR A 56 -5.12 -0.69 -9.27
CA TYR A 56 -6.11 -0.52 -8.22
C TYR A 56 -5.42 -0.33 -6.86
N ILE A 57 -5.55 0.86 -6.29
CA ILE A 57 -4.95 1.21 -5.00
C ILE A 57 -6.01 1.08 -3.91
N THR A 58 -5.68 0.34 -2.85
CA THR A 58 -6.58 0.12 -1.72
C THR A 58 -5.83 0.02 -0.38
N SER A 59 -6.59 -0.15 0.68
CA SER A 59 -6.07 -0.35 2.03
C SER A 59 -6.94 -1.35 2.78
N SER A 60 -6.33 -2.24 3.53
CA SER A 60 -7.03 -3.12 4.48
C SER A 60 -7.20 -2.47 5.85
N HIS A 61 -6.63 -1.29 6.08
CA HIS A 61 -6.63 -0.66 7.39
C HIS A 61 -8.04 -0.40 7.91
N GLY A 62 -8.39 -1.08 9.01
CA GLY A 62 -9.68 -0.91 9.69
C GLY A 62 -10.90 -1.54 9.01
N LYS A 63 -10.74 -2.27 7.91
CA LYS A 63 -11.83 -2.98 7.22
C LYS A 63 -11.34 -4.25 6.53
N VAL A 64 -12.24 -5.22 6.40
CA VAL A 64 -11.98 -6.38 5.54
C VAL A 64 -12.26 -5.98 4.10
N PRO A 65 -11.28 -6.14 3.19
CA PRO A 65 -11.46 -5.83 1.77
C PRO A 65 -12.43 -6.82 1.09
N ASP A 66 -13.12 -6.36 0.05
CA ASP A 66 -13.80 -7.25 -0.89
C ASP A 66 -12.75 -7.91 -1.81
N PHE A 67 -12.32 -9.11 -1.46
CA PHE A 67 -11.28 -9.81 -2.20
C PHE A 67 -11.72 -10.23 -3.59
N ASP A 68 -13.00 -10.50 -3.84
CA ASP A 68 -13.49 -10.85 -5.18
C ASP A 68 -13.32 -9.65 -6.11
N TYR A 69 -13.68 -8.47 -5.63
CA TYR A 69 -13.51 -7.24 -6.40
C TYR A 69 -12.03 -6.88 -6.57
N ILE A 70 -11.25 -6.89 -5.50
CA ILE A 70 -9.83 -6.50 -5.55
C ILE A 70 -9.03 -7.42 -6.47
N LEU A 71 -9.19 -8.72 -6.31
CA LEU A 71 -8.43 -9.72 -7.08
C LEU A 71 -8.88 -9.87 -8.54
N SER A 72 -9.97 -9.21 -8.93
CA SER A 72 -10.36 -9.09 -10.35
C SER A 72 -9.47 -8.14 -11.15
N HIS A 73 -8.71 -7.28 -10.47
CA HIS A 73 -7.80 -6.33 -11.12
C HIS A 73 -6.46 -6.99 -11.46
N LYS A 74 -5.87 -6.59 -12.59
CA LYS A 74 -4.55 -7.09 -13.04
C LYS A 74 -3.41 -6.64 -12.16
N LYS A 75 -3.48 -5.42 -11.65
CA LYS A 75 -2.50 -4.83 -10.73
C LYS A 75 -3.23 -4.25 -9.54
N VAL A 76 -2.83 -4.65 -8.35
CA VAL A 76 -3.36 -4.12 -7.08
C VAL A 76 -2.20 -3.67 -6.22
N CYS A 77 -2.34 -2.54 -5.55
CA CYS A 77 -1.40 -2.12 -4.50
C CYS A 77 -2.17 -1.83 -3.22
N MET A 78 -1.74 -2.42 -2.12
CA MET A 78 -2.47 -2.39 -0.86
C MET A 78 -1.59 -1.97 0.31
N VAL A 79 -2.05 -0.97 1.05
CA VAL A 79 -1.56 -0.73 2.41
C VAL A 79 -2.19 -1.77 3.33
N THR A 80 -1.37 -2.46 4.10
CA THR A 80 -1.77 -3.58 4.96
C THR A 80 -1.83 -3.18 6.43
N ASP A 81 -2.46 -4.01 7.23
CA ASP A 81 -2.44 -3.93 8.69
C ASP A 81 -2.09 -5.29 9.32
N SER A 82 -2.13 -5.36 10.65
CA SER A 82 -1.81 -6.59 11.40
C SER A 82 -2.81 -7.73 11.20
N LYS A 83 -4.01 -7.46 10.68
CA LYS A 83 -5.07 -8.46 10.45
C LYS A 83 -5.07 -8.96 9.02
N ILE A 84 -4.94 -8.03 8.06
CA ILE A 84 -4.95 -8.32 6.63
C ILE A 84 -3.57 -7.93 6.08
N GLY A 85 -2.65 -8.85 6.18
CA GLY A 85 -1.28 -8.74 5.68
C GLY A 85 -0.99 -9.71 4.53
N PRO A 86 0.30 -9.87 4.18
CA PRO A 86 0.73 -10.71 3.06
C PRO A 86 0.22 -12.15 3.13
N HIS A 87 0.18 -12.76 4.33
CA HIS A 87 -0.30 -14.12 4.52
C HIS A 87 -1.79 -14.24 4.22
N GLU A 88 -2.62 -13.34 4.76
CA GLU A 88 -4.07 -13.39 4.53
C GLU A 88 -4.40 -13.15 3.05
N ILE A 89 -3.77 -12.16 2.42
CA ILE A 89 -3.90 -11.90 0.98
C ILE A 89 -3.54 -13.15 0.17
N SER A 90 -2.44 -13.81 0.50
CA SER A 90 -1.99 -15.03 -0.19
C SER A 90 -2.97 -16.19 -0.02
N ARG A 91 -3.56 -16.37 1.17
CA ARG A 91 -4.62 -17.36 1.40
C ARG A 91 -5.86 -17.08 0.55
N GLU A 92 -6.27 -15.81 0.47
CA GLU A 92 -7.44 -15.43 -0.32
C GLU A 92 -7.23 -15.62 -1.83
N ILE A 93 -5.99 -15.46 -2.33
CA ILE A 93 -5.62 -15.78 -3.72
C ILE A 93 -5.70 -17.30 -3.94
N GLN A 94 -5.10 -18.11 -3.05
CA GLN A 94 -5.13 -19.57 -3.16
C GLN A 94 -6.55 -20.14 -3.10
N LYS A 95 -7.36 -19.67 -2.18
CA LYS A 95 -8.76 -20.07 -2.00
C LYS A 95 -9.59 -19.90 -3.27
N ARG A 96 -9.21 -18.94 -4.12
CA ARG A 96 -9.85 -18.65 -5.41
C ARG A 96 -9.16 -19.31 -6.60
N ASN A 97 -8.09 -20.09 -6.38
CA ASN A 97 -7.27 -20.70 -7.42
C ASN A 97 -6.78 -19.69 -8.48
N LEU A 98 -6.48 -18.47 -8.08
CA LEU A 98 -6.00 -17.41 -8.98
C LEU A 98 -4.50 -17.52 -9.20
N LYS A 99 -4.06 -17.23 -10.43
CA LYS A 99 -2.65 -17.17 -10.80
C LYS A 99 -2.16 -15.73 -10.63
N LYS A 100 -1.57 -15.45 -9.49
CA LYS A 100 -1.07 -14.13 -9.13
C LYS A 100 0.35 -14.23 -8.56
N THR A 101 1.15 -13.23 -8.87
CA THR A 101 2.40 -12.95 -8.19
C THR A 101 2.15 -11.95 -7.07
N VAL A 102 2.66 -12.22 -5.90
CA VAL A 102 2.59 -11.33 -4.73
C VAL A 102 3.96 -10.75 -4.45
N VAL A 103 4.01 -9.43 -4.32
CA VAL A 103 5.20 -8.68 -3.93
C VAL A 103 4.96 -8.06 -2.57
N VAL A 104 5.85 -8.29 -1.64
CA VAL A 104 5.81 -7.69 -0.31
C VAL A 104 7.01 -6.76 -0.16
N GLY A 105 6.74 -5.47 0.01
CA GLY A 105 7.77 -4.47 0.29
C GLY A 105 7.76 -4.11 1.76
N GLU A 106 8.80 -4.53 2.47
CA GLU A 106 8.97 -4.29 3.91
C GLU A 106 9.91 -3.11 4.14
N ASN A 107 9.60 -2.27 5.11
CA ASN A 107 10.44 -1.15 5.56
C ASN A 107 10.99 -0.31 4.39
N LEU A 108 10.13 -0.04 3.40
CA LEU A 108 10.51 0.63 2.16
C LEU A 108 11.16 1.99 2.44
N SER A 109 12.28 2.26 1.77
CA SER A 109 13.17 3.41 1.93
C SER A 109 13.97 3.49 3.24
N TYR A 110 13.88 2.50 4.11
CA TYR A 110 14.74 2.38 5.30
C TYR A 110 15.98 1.50 5.01
N GLU A 111 16.96 1.52 5.89
CA GLU A 111 18.20 0.72 5.75
C GLU A 111 17.92 -0.79 5.71
N ASN A 112 16.88 -1.24 6.38
CA ASN A 112 16.43 -2.63 6.42
C ASN A 112 15.32 -2.93 5.41
N GLU A 113 15.26 -2.19 4.30
CA GLU A 113 14.34 -2.45 3.20
C GLU A 113 14.50 -3.88 2.68
N LYS A 114 13.38 -4.57 2.53
CA LYS A 114 13.35 -5.91 1.94
C LYS A 114 12.18 -6.04 0.99
N ILE A 115 12.42 -6.62 -0.18
CA ILE A 115 11.38 -6.92 -1.17
C ILE A 115 11.36 -8.42 -1.41
N THR A 116 10.21 -9.03 -1.13
CA THR A 116 9.95 -10.45 -1.37
C THR A 116 8.96 -10.59 -2.52
N ILE A 117 9.32 -11.35 -3.55
CA ILE A 117 8.48 -11.59 -4.73
C ILE A 117 8.27 -13.10 -4.86
N GLY A 118 7.04 -13.53 -5.01
CA GLY A 118 6.76 -14.95 -5.18
C GLY A 118 5.28 -15.25 -5.41
N LYS A 119 5.02 -16.53 -5.64
CA LYS A 119 3.65 -17.07 -5.64
C LYS A 119 3.10 -17.07 -4.21
N PRO A 120 1.77 -17.15 -4.05
CA PRO A 120 1.15 -17.20 -2.72
C PRO A 120 1.78 -18.22 -1.76
N GLU A 121 2.18 -19.41 -2.27
CA GLU A 121 2.82 -20.45 -1.47
C GLU A 121 4.16 -20.00 -0.88
N ALA A 122 4.96 -19.30 -1.67
CA ALA A 122 6.26 -18.78 -1.23
C ALA A 122 6.09 -17.68 -0.17
N ILE A 123 5.08 -16.83 -0.31
CA ILE A 123 4.76 -15.81 0.69
C ILE A 123 4.28 -16.43 1.99
N LEU A 124 3.45 -17.49 1.90
CA LEU A 124 2.96 -18.23 3.08
C LEU A 124 4.08 -18.98 3.83
N ALA A 125 5.18 -19.30 3.17
CA ALA A 125 6.34 -19.96 3.78
C ALA A 125 7.22 -19.00 4.58
N VAL A 126 7.04 -17.70 4.46
CA VAL A 126 7.76 -16.70 5.26
C VAL A 126 7.12 -16.65 6.64
N ASP A 127 7.91 -16.74 7.69
CA ASP A 127 7.40 -16.78 9.07
C ASP A 127 6.69 -15.46 9.45
N LYS A 128 7.31 -14.32 9.15
CA LYS A 128 6.85 -13.01 9.57
C LYS A 128 7.22 -11.93 8.56
N PHE A 129 6.37 -10.92 8.46
CA PHE A 129 6.63 -9.67 7.74
C PHE A 129 6.57 -8.48 8.71
N ASP A 130 7.51 -7.56 8.53
CA ASP A 130 7.51 -6.26 9.20
C ASP A 130 6.51 -5.29 8.54
N MET A 131 6.59 -4.00 8.87
CA MET A 131 5.75 -2.95 8.24
C MET A 131 5.86 -3.03 6.72
N ASN A 132 4.74 -3.25 6.03
CA ASN A 132 4.79 -3.57 4.61
C ASN A 132 3.65 -2.97 3.79
N VAL A 133 3.87 -2.97 2.47
CA VAL A 133 2.84 -2.83 1.45
C VAL A 133 2.88 -4.06 0.54
N VAL A 134 1.74 -4.41 -0.02
CA VAL A 134 1.61 -5.57 -0.91
C VAL A 134 1.21 -5.13 -2.30
N VAL A 135 1.90 -5.64 -3.31
CA VAL A 135 1.48 -5.55 -4.71
C VAL A 135 1.08 -6.93 -5.19
N ILE A 136 -0.04 -7.01 -5.90
CA ILE A 136 -0.57 -8.24 -6.49
C ILE A 136 -0.62 -8.01 -7.99
N LEU A 137 -0.01 -8.91 -8.75
CA LEU A 137 0.08 -8.84 -10.20
C LEU A 137 -0.48 -10.13 -10.82
N ASP A 138 -1.18 -10.01 -11.97
CA ASP A 138 -1.50 -11.19 -12.76
C ASP A 138 -0.22 -11.85 -13.25
N GLU A 139 -0.19 -13.18 -13.29
CA GLU A 139 0.83 -13.93 -14.03
C GLU A 139 0.47 -13.82 -15.54
N GLU A 140 1.45 -13.44 -16.36
CA GLU A 140 1.34 -13.46 -17.81
C GLU A 140 1.32 -14.88 -18.39
#